data_7e0c558ad17b61b763786f24ca6f94de
#
_entry.id   7e0c558ad17b61b763786f24ca6f94de
#
_cell.length_a   1.000
_cell.length_b   1.000
_cell.length_c   1.000
_cell.angle_alpha   90.00
_cell.angle_beta   90.00
_cell.angle_gamma   90.00
#
_symmetry.space_group_name_H-M   'P 1'
#
loop_
_entity.id
_entity.type
_entity.pdbx_description
1 polymer ?
#
loop_
_entity_poly.entity_id
_entity_poly.type
_entity_poly.pdbx_seq_one_letter_code
_entity_poly.pdbx_strand_id
1 'polypeptide(L)'
;DREAHDALLCVQTGALLSDAKRFKFEGSEHYLKTAAEMRYLFREVPSACDNTLWIAERADLQIEFGKPLLPNFPVPEGFDDASYLEHLTWEGAKKRWGDQLPNDAVERLSYELKVINDMGFASYFLITWDLIKHARDAGIRVGPGRGSAAGCAVAYCLWITDLDPIK
;
A
#
# COMPACT_ATOMS: atom_id res chain seq x y z
N ASP A 1 23.81 -19.42 -15.05
CA ASP A 1 22.71 -18.49 -14.67
C ASP A 1 22.24 -17.64 -15.86
N ARG A 2 23.15 -17.23 -16.79
CA ARG A 2 22.77 -16.40 -17.95
C ARG A 2 21.72 -17.08 -18.84
N GLU A 3 21.92 -18.36 -19.19
CA GLU A 3 20.98 -19.11 -20.06
C GLU A 3 19.61 -19.29 -19.37
N ALA A 4 19.62 -19.60 -18.09
CA ALA A 4 18.40 -19.72 -17.31
C ALA A 4 17.64 -18.39 -17.22
N HIS A 5 18.35 -17.27 -17.01
CA HIS A 5 17.77 -15.94 -17.00
C HIS A 5 17.19 -15.55 -18.36
N ASP A 6 17.89 -15.88 -19.45
CA ASP A 6 17.45 -15.62 -20.82
C ASP A 6 16.19 -16.42 -21.18
N ALA A 7 16.12 -17.70 -20.75
CA ALA A 7 14.93 -18.52 -20.90
C ALA A 7 13.74 -17.97 -20.10
N LEU A 8 13.97 -17.53 -18.85
CA LEU A 8 12.91 -16.93 -18.02
C LEU A 8 12.37 -15.62 -18.63
N LEU A 9 13.26 -14.83 -19.24
CA LEU A 9 12.89 -13.60 -19.94
C LEU A 9 12.00 -13.91 -21.17
N CYS A 10 12.27 -15.00 -21.89
CA CYS A 10 11.42 -15.46 -22.97
C CYS A 10 10.02 -15.89 -22.49
N VAL A 11 9.95 -16.56 -21.35
CA VAL A 11 8.64 -16.91 -20.73
C VAL A 11 7.85 -15.64 -20.39
N GLN A 12 8.50 -14.64 -19.79
CA GLN A 12 7.86 -13.39 -19.41
C GLN A 12 7.35 -12.58 -20.63
N THR A 13 8.11 -12.58 -21.71
CA THR A 13 7.80 -11.77 -22.90
C THR A 13 7.01 -12.52 -23.98
N GLY A 14 6.75 -13.81 -23.80
CA GLY A 14 6.11 -14.66 -24.80
C GLY A 14 6.94 -14.89 -26.05
N ALA A 15 8.29 -14.73 -25.96
CA ALA A 15 9.23 -14.87 -27.07
C ALA A 15 9.88 -16.28 -27.08
N LEU A 16 10.40 -16.70 -28.21
CA LEU A 16 11.21 -17.90 -28.32
C LEU A 16 12.70 -17.56 -28.21
N LEU A 17 13.51 -18.48 -27.67
CA LEU A 17 14.96 -18.32 -27.62
C LEU A 17 15.59 -18.12 -29.01
N SER A 18 14.96 -18.68 -30.05
CA SER A 18 15.37 -18.55 -31.46
C SER A 18 15.03 -17.21 -32.10
N ASP A 19 14.20 -16.38 -31.47
CA ASP A 19 13.78 -15.10 -32.05
C ASP A 19 14.96 -14.11 -32.10
N ALA A 20 15.30 -13.65 -33.30
CA ALA A 20 16.46 -12.79 -33.49
C ALA A 20 16.29 -11.36 -32.93
N LYS A 21 15.03 -10.88 -32.83
CA LYS A 21 14.71 -9.49 -32.42
C LYS A 21 14.07 -9.40 -31.04
N ARG A 22 14.19 -10.44 -30.22
CA ARG A 22 13.66 -10.41 -28.83
C ARG A 22 14.50 -9.54 -27.90
N PHE A 23 13.90 -9.09 -26.83
CA PHE A 23 14.63 -8.46 -25.72
C PHE A 23 15.53 -9.51 -25.02
N LYS A 24 16.78 -9.17 -24.82
CA LYS A 24 17.77 -9.95 -24.07
C LYS A 24 18.84 -9.04 -23.48
N PHE A 25 19.41 -9.45 -22.37
CA PHE A 25 20.58 -8.77 -21.81
C PHE A 25 21.83 -9.14 -22.59
N GLU A 26 22.64 -8.11 -22.86
CA GLU A 26 23.97 -8.32 -23.43
C GLU A 26 24.99 -8.64 -22.33
N GLY A 27 25.98 -9.46 -22.66
CA GLY A 27 27.05 -9.82 -21.74
C GLY A 27 26.68 -10.95 -20.77
N SER A 28 27.58 -11.23 -19.85
CA SER A 28 27.48 -12.32 -18.85
C SER A 28 27.77 -11.86 -17.41
N GLU A 29 27.81 -10.54 -17.20
CA GLU A 29 28.31 -9.95 -15.95
C GLU A 29 27.23 -9.82 -14.85
N HIS A 30 25.98 -10.22 -15.13
CA HIS A 30 24.83 -10.13 -14.21
C HIS A 30 24.77 -11.36 -13.28
N TYR A 31 25.83 -11.58 -12.52
CA TYR A 31 25.90 -12.65 -11.50
C TYR A 31 26.51 -12.11 -10.21
N LEU A 32 26.30 -12.85 -9.12
CA LEU A 32 26.90 -12.52 -7.82
C LEU A 32 28.40 -12.83 -7.86
N LYS A 33 29.21 -11.80 -7.96
CA LYS A 33 30.66 -11.91 -8.02
C LYS A 33 31.27 -12.25 -6.66
N THR A 34 32.37 -12.98 -6.70
CA THR A 34 33.17 -13.27 -5.51
C THR A 34 33.86 -12.01 -4.98
N ALA A 35 34.23 -12.01 -3.70
CA ALA A 35 35.00 -10.91 -3.11
C ALA A 35 36.30 -10.61 -3.87
N ALA A 36 36.97 -11.64 -4.39
CA ALA A 36 38.21 -11.50 -5.17
C ALA A 36 37.94 -10.81 -6.50
N GLU A 37 36.87 -11.18 -7.21
CA GLU A 37 36.48 -10.53 -8.47
C GLU A 37 36.09 -9.07 -8.23
N MET A 38 35.31 -8.78 -7.18
CA MET A 38 34.94 -7.41 -6.83
C MET A 38 36.17 -6.55 -6.50
N ARG A 39 37.13 -7.09 -5.69
CA ARG A 39 38.38 -6.37 -5.38
C ARG A 39 39.24 -6.16 -6.61
N TYR A 40 39.23 -7.07 -7.55
CA TYR A 40 39.93 -6.87 -8.84
C TYR A 40 39.29 -5.78 -9.68
N LEU A 41 37.95 -5.75 -9.76
CA LEU A 41 37.23 -4.71 -10.50
C LEU A 41 37.46 -3.32 -9.90
N PHE A 42 37.48 -3.22 -8.57
CA PHE A 42 37.69 -1.95 -7.85
C PHE A 42 39.13 -1.75 -7.36
N ARG A 43 40.12 -2.39 -7.99
CA ARG A 43 41.51 -2.31 -7.57
C ARG A 43 42.10 -0.90 -7.55
N GLU A 44 41.53 0.01 -8.32
CA GLU A 44 41.95 1.44 -8.35
C GLU A 44 41.36 2.24 -7.21
N VAL A 45 40.26 1.74 -6.61
CA VAL A 45 39.59 2.37 -5.48
C VAL A 45 39.25 1.30 -4.43
N PRO A 46 40.26 0.71 -3.75
CA PRO A 46 40.05 -0.42 -2.81
C PRO A 46 39.12 -0.05 -1.63
N SER A 47 39.11 1.23 -1.24
CA SER A 47 38.18 1.73 -0.22
C SER A 47 36.71 1.54 -0.57
N ALA A 48 36.34 1.42 -1.83
CA ALA A 48 34.99 1.13 -2.24
C ALA A 48 34.52 -0.24 -1.71
N CYS A 49 35.40 -1.26 -1.74
CA CYS A 49 35.12 -2.56 -1.16
C CYS A 49 35.19 -2.54 0.38
N ASP A 50 36.16 -1.84 0.96
CA ASP A 50 36.31 -1.78 2.42
C ASP A 50 35.13 -1.06 3.08
N ASN A 51 34.63 0.00 2.45
CA ASN A 51 33.48 0.74 2.94
C ASN A 51 32.18 -0.09 2.94
N THR A 52 32.06 -1.12 2.11
CA THR A 52 30.88 -2.02 2.19
C THR A 52 30.83 -2.78 3.51
N LEU A 53 31.99 -3.22 4.03
CA LEU A 53 32.07 -3.87 5.34
C LEU A 53 31.78 -2.88 6.46
N TRP A 54 32.35 -1.68 6.37
CA TRP A 54 32.07 -0.62 7.35
C TRP A 54 30.57 -0.22 7.41
N ILE A 55 29.88 -0.18 6.25
CA ILE A 55 28.45 0.05 6.22
C ILE A 55 27.68 -1.14 6.85
N ALA A 56 28.10 -2.37 6.52
CA ALA A 56 27.46 -3.58 7.06
C ALA A 56 27.58 -3.65 8.60
N GLU A 57 28.76 -3.30 9.15
CA GLU A 57 28.98 -3.25 10.61
C GLU A 57 28.08 -2.22 11.32
N ARG A 58 27.67 -1.16 10.64
CA ARG A 58 26.78 -0.13 11.17
C ARG A 58 25.32 -0.43 10.96
N ALA A 59 24.97 -1.40 10.14
CA ALA A 59 23.60 -1.81 9.88
C ALA A 59 23.12 -2.80 10.95
N ASP A 60 22.96 -2.30 12.17
CA ASP A 60 22.43 -3.05 13.32
C ASP A 60 21.00 -2.59 13.63
N LEU A 61 20.14 -2.70 12.63
CA LEU A 61 18.74 -2.35 12.77
C LEU A 61 17.89 -3.60 13.01
N GLN A 62 17.19 -3.62 14.14
CA GLN A 62 16.18 -4.62 14.43
C GLN A 62 14.79 -4.08 14.08
N ILE A 63 14.15 -4.69 13.10
CA ILE A 63 12.78 -4.34 12.70
C ILE A 63 11.80 -5.18 13.51
N GLU A 64 11.02 -4.55 14.36
CA GLU A 64 9.93 -5.22 15.07
C GLU A 64 8.73 -5.39 14.12
N PHE A 65 8.40 -6.64 13.80
CA PHE A 65 7.24 -6.97 12.99
C PHE A 65 5.99 -7.15 13.87
N GLY A 66 4.81 -6.92 13.27
CA GLY A 66 3.52 -7.23 13.89
C GLY A 66 2.97 -6.19 14.85
N LYS A 67 3.62 -5.04 15.02
CA LYS A 67 3.07 -3.90 15.77
C LYS A 67 2.58 -2.84 14.79
N PRO A 68 1.26 -2.64 14.61
CA PRO A 68 0.77 -1.51 13.85
C PRO A 68 1.12 -0.22 14.60
N LEU A 69 1.94 0.64 13.98
CA LEU A 69 2.32 1.96 14.50
C LEU A 69 1.37 3.02 13.96
N LEU A 70 0.07 2.81 14.14
CA LEU A 70 -0.94 3.81 13.77
C LEU A 70 -1.06 4.84 14.91
N PRO A 71 -1.05 6.13 14.60
CA PRO A 71 -1.34 7.16 15.59
C PRO A 71 -2.81 7.05 16.02
N ASN A 72 -3.08 7.39 17.30
CA ASN A 72 -4.45 7.49 17.80
C ASN A 72 -5.11 8.74 17.22
N PHE A 73 -6.33 8.61 16.77
CA PHE A 73 -7.15 9.75 16.35
C PHE A 73 -7.85 10.38 17.58
N PRO A 74 -7.84 11.71 17.75
CA PRO A 74 -8.58 12.35 18.85
C PRO A 74 -10.08 12.28 18.56
N VAL A 75 -10.79 11.45 19.31
CA VAL A 75 -12.26 11.30 19.21
C VAL A 75 -12.98 12.20 20.22
N PRO A 76 -14.24 12.61 19.96
CA PRO A 76 -15.05 13.35 20.92
C PRO A 76 -15.31 12.55 22.21
N GLU A 77 -15.62 13.27 23.29
CA GLU A 77 -15.98 12.65 24.57
C GLU A 77 -17.18 11.69 24.41
N GLY A 78 -17.05 10.50 25.00
CA GLY A 78 -18.05 9.44 24.90
C GLY A 78 -17.86 8.46 23.77
N PHE A 79 -16.87 8.66 22.92
CA PHE A 79 -16.52 7.74 21.82
C PHE A 79 -15.13 7.14 22.02
N ASP A 80 -14.96 5.95 21.48
CA ASP A 80 -13.67 5.41 21.06
C ASP A 80 -13.57 5.42 19.54
N ASP A 81 -12.42 5.03 18.99
CA ASP A 81 -12.17 5.06 17.54
C ASP A 81 -13.19 4.23 16.75
N ALA A 82 -13.57 3.07 17.28
CA ALA A 82 -14.49 2.15 16.62
C ALA A 82 -15.92 2.71 16.59
N SER A 83 -16.43 3.18 17.74
CA SER A 83 -17.77 3.73 17.86
C SER A 83 -17.92 5.07 17.13
N TYR A 84 -16.85 5.89 17.09
CA TYR A 84 -16.86 7.14 16.34
C TYR A 84 -16.85 6.89 14.83
N LEU A 85 -16.05 5.92 14.36
CA LEU A 85 -16.06 5.50 12.96
C LEU A 85 -17.45 5.00 12.56
N GLU A 86 -18.04 4.16 13.38
CA GLU A 86 -19.39 3.64 13.15
C GLU A 86 -20.43 4.76 13.07
N HIS A 87 -20.41 5.69 14.02
CA HIS A 87 -21.29 6.87 14.04
C HIS A 87 -21.19 7.67 12.73
N LEU A 88 -19.98 8.06 12.34
CA LEU A 88 -19.74 8.82 11.11
C LEU A 88 -20.17 8.05 9.85
N THR A 89 -19.95 6.75 9.84
CA THR A 89 -20.33 5.89 8.71
C THR A 89 -21.84 5.88 8.51
N TRP A 90 -22.63 5.66 9.59
CA TRP A 90 -24.08 5.65 9.50
C TRP A 90 -24.68 7.03 9.18
N GLU A 91 -24.11 8.10 9.70
CA GLU A 91 -24.48 9.46 9.28
C GLU A 91 -24.20 9.71 7.80
N GLY A 92 -23.03 9.28 7.34
CA GLY A 92 -22.64 9.39 5.94
C GLY A 92 -23.52 8.54 5.01
N ALA A 93 -23.87 7.34 5.45
CA ALA A 93 -24.78 6.46 4.71
C ALA A 93 -26.14 7.12 4.43
N LYS A 94 -26.74 7.75 5.44
CA LYS A 94 -28.00 8.52 5.27
C LYS A 94 -27.85 9.67 4.27
N LYS A 95 -26.69 10.34 4.26
CA LYS A 95 -26.42 11.42 3.31
C LYS A 95 -26.21 10.91 1.87
N ARG A 96 -25.68 9.68 1.71
CA ARG A 96 -25.42 9.05 0.40
C ARG A 96 -26.66 8.38 -0.21
N TRP A 97 -27.41 7.63 0.59
CA TRP A 97 -28.52 6.79 0.12
C TRP A 97 -29.91 7.19 0.67
N GLY A 98 -29.97 8.23 1.51
CA GLY A 98 -31.22 8.71 2.14
C GLY A 98 -31.54 7.98 3.46
N ASP A 99 -32.63 8.40 4.11
CA ASP A 99 -33.03 7.86 5.43
C ASP A 99 -33.44 6.38 5.40
N GLN A 100 -33.94 5.90 4.25
CA GLN A 100 -34.25 4.49 4.02
C GLN A 100 -33.09 3.83 3.28
N LEU A 101 -32.15 3.29 4.04
CA LEU A 101 -30.97 2.64 3.47
C LEU A 101 -31.35 1.34 2.75
N PRO A 102 -30.75 1.06 1.56
CA PRO A 102 -30.87 -0.23 0.90
C PRO A 102 -30.35 -1.37 1.81
N ASN A 103 -31.02 -2.53 1.80
CA ASN A 103 -30.62 -3.64 2.66
C ASN A 103 -29.21 -4.15 2.40
N ASP A 104 -28.80 -4.22 1.13
CA ASP A 104 -27.45 -4.60 0.70
C ASP A 104 -26.39 -3.61 1.18
N ALA A 105 -26.72 -2.31 1.23
CA ALA A 105 -25.83 -1.30 1.81
C ALA A 105 -25.67 -1.50 3.33
N VAL A 106 -26.75 -1.78 4.05
CA VAL A 106 -26.71 -2.05 5.50
C VAL A 106 -25.89 -3.29 5.82
N GLU A 107 -26.11 -4.39 5.10
CA GLU A 107 -25.34 -5.62 5.27
C GLU A 107 -23.85 -5.39 4.98
N ARG A 108 -23.56 -4.70 3.88
CA ARG A 108 -22.18 -4.39 3.48
C ARG A 108 -21.47 -3.50 4.51
N LEU A 109 -22.09 -2.43 4.97
CA LEU A 109 -21.51 -1.54 5.99
C LEU A 109 -21.26 -2.27 7.32
N SER A 110 -22.22 -3.08 7.77
CA SER A 110 -22.06 -3.85 9.00
C SER A 110 -20.90 -4.83 8.91
N TYR A 111 -20.74 -5.49 7.77
CA TYR A 111 -19.62 -6.39 7.51
C TYR A 111 -18.28 -5.65 7.48
N GLU A 112 -18.18 -4.54 6.71
CA GLU A 112 -16.93 -3.79 6.59
C GLU A 112 -16.52 -3.16 7.91
N LEU A 113 -17.44 -2.53 8.67
CA LEU A 113 -17.17 -1.98 10.00
C LEU A 113 -16.63 -3.05 10.95
N LYS A 114 -17.25 -4.23 10.95
CA LYS A 114 -16.75 -5.35 11.75
C LYS A 114 -15.31 -5.72 11.38
N VAL A 115 -15.01 -5.87 10.10
CA VAL A 115 -13.66 -6.23 9.63
C VAL A 115 -12.64 -5.15 9.99
N ILE A 116 -12.98 -3.87 9.77
CA ILE A 116 -12.10 -2.73 10.09
C ILE A 116 -11.77 -2.69 11.58
N ASN A 117 -12.78 -2.90 12.44
CA ASN A 117 -12.62 -2.89 13.89
C ASN A 117 -11.85 -4.13 14.39
N ASP A 118 -12.17 -5.32 13.90
CA ASP A 118 -11.46 -6.55 14.25
C ASP A 118 -9.96 -6.49 13.89
N MET A 119 -9.62 -5.79 12.81
CA MET A 119 -8.25 -5.58 12.37
C MET A 119 -7.55 -4.38 13.04
N GLY A 120 -8.25 -3.57 13.83
CA GLY A 120 -7.70 -2.40 14.53
C GLY A 120 -7.39 -1.21 13.61
N PHE A 121 -8.10 -1.05 12.49
CA PHE A 121 -7.87 0.04 11.53
C PHE A 121 -8.85 1.22 11.66
N ALA A 122 -9.66 1.30 12.71
CA ALA A 122 -10.62 2.40 12.89
C ALA A 122 -9.94 3.77 12.88
N SER A 123 -8.87 3.97 13.66
CA SER A 123 -8.06 5.20 13.65
C SER A 123 -7.53 5.56 12.26
N TYR A 124 -7.11 4.58 11.46
CA TYR A 124 -6.63 4.83 10.09
C TYR A 124 -7.72 5.43 9.19
N PHE A 125 -8.93 4.91 9.28
CA PHE A 125 -10.07 5.46 8.55
C PHE A 125 -10.42 6.87 9.02
N LEU A 126 -10.39 7.12 10.32
CA LEU A 126 -10.68 8.44 10.90
C LEU A 126 -9.63 9.49 10.48
N ILE A 127 -8.34 9.15 10.51
CA ILE A 127 -7.25 10.03 10.04
C ILE A 127 -7.43 10.35 8.55
N THR A 128 -7.72 9.33 7.74
CA THR A 128 -7.93 9.53 6.30
C THR A 128 -9.18 10.39 6.04
N TRP A 129 -10.25 10.15 6.77
CA TRP A 129 -11.47 10.97 6.70
C TRP A 129 -11.21 12.44 7.04
N ASP A 130 -10.50 12.71 8.13
CA ASP A 130 -10.19 14.07 8.57
C ASP A 130 -9.36 14.83 7.53
N LEU A 131 -8.33 14.17 6.98
CA LEU A 131 -7.51 14.73 5.91
C LEU A 131 -8.33 15.09 4.66
N ILE A 132 -9.17 14.17 4.22
CA ILE A 132 -10.02 14.39 3.02
C ILE A 132 -11.10 15.43 3.30
N LYS A 133 -11.71 15.39 4.48
CA LYS A 133 -12.68 16.39 4.92
C LYS A 133 -12.08 17.79 4.94
N HIS A 134 -10.90 17.95 5.53
CA HIS A 134 -10.18 19.21 5.55
C HIS A 134 -9.92 19.75 4.13
N ALA A 135 -9.45 18.90 3.22
CA ALA A 135 -9.21 19.31 1.85
C ALA A 135 -10.50 19.78 1.15
N ARG A 136 -11.60 19.04 1.33
CA ARG A 136 -12.92 19.42 0.75
C ARG A 136 -13.47 20.72 1.34
N ASP A 137 -13.38 20.88 2.66
CA ASP A 137 -13.83 22.10 3.36
C ASP A 137 -13.02 23.33 2.92
N ALA A 138 -11.73 23.15 2.60
CA ALA A 138 -10.86 24.18 2.05
C ALA A 138 -11.07 24.43 0.54
N GLY A 139 -12.03 23.77 -0.11
CA GLY A 139 -12.29 23.90 -1.54
C GLY A 139 -11.25 23.23 -2.45
N ILE A 140 -10.38 22.40 -1.88
CA ILE A 140 -9.38 21.65 -2.62
C ILE A 140 -10.06 20.44 -3.27
N ARG A 141 -9.86 20.27 -4.58
CA ARG A 141 -10.44 19.16 -5.32
C ARG A 141 -9.79 17.84 -4.95
N VAL A 142 -10.62 16.89 -4.51
CA VAL A 142 -10.20 15.51 -4.19
C VAL A 142 -10.73 14.58 -5.29
N GLY A 143 -9.89 13.62 -5.73
CA GLY A 143 -10.29 12.62 -6.72
C GLY A 143 -11.30 11.61 -6.15
N PRO A 144 -12.00 10.84 -7.01
CA PRO A 144 -13.08 9.93 -6.60
C PRO A 144 -12.60 8.68 -5.85
N GLY A 145 -11.32 8.51 -5.66
CA GLY A 145 -10.70 7.33 -5.07
C GLY A 145 -9.86 6.55 -6.08
N ARG A 146 -9.06 5.61 -5.57
CA ARG A 146 -8.17 4.76 -6.37
C ARG A 146 -7.96 3.40 -5.71
N GLY A 147 -7.56 2.42 -6.52
CA GLY A 147 -7.27 1.06 -6.03
C GLY A 147 -8.49 0.38 -5.40
N SER A 148 -8.25 -0.53 -4.49
CA SER A 148 -9.29 -1.31 -3.80
C SER A 148 -10.20 -0.45 -2.90
N ALA A 149 -9.74 0.71 -2.44
CA ALA A 149 -10.54 1.62 -1.62
C ALA A 149 -11.81 2.11 -2.32
N ALA A 150 -11.83 2.14 -3.66
CA ALA A 150 -13.02 2.50 -4.45
C ALA A 150 -14.20 1.52 -4.23
N GLY A 151 -13.94 0.28 -3.83
CA GLY A 151 -14.96 -0.72 -3.51
C GLY A 151 -15.39 -0.76 -2.04
N CYS A 152 -14.90 0.16 -1.19
CA CYS A 152 -15.21 0.19 0.24
C CYS A 152 -16.41 1.10 0.52
N ALA A 153 -17.49 0.52 1.08
CA ALA A 153 -18.72 1.24 1.41
C ALA A 153 -18.53 2.21 2.59
N VAL A 154 -17.72 1.84 3.58
CA VAL A 154 -17.35 2.73 4.69
C VAL A 154 -16.60 3.96 4.15
N ALA A 155 -15.62 3.78 3.26
CA ALA A 155 -14.89 4.89 2.65
C ALA A 155 -15.81 5.82 1.82
N TYR A 156 -16.80 5.24 1.15
CA TYR A 156 -17.81 6.00 0.41
C TYR A 156 -18.70 6.83 1.34
N CYS A 157 -19.16 6.28 2.45
CA CYS A 157 -19.94 7.01 3.45
C CYS A 157 -19.14 8.15 4.11
N LEU A 158 -17.84 7.95 4.31
CA LEU A 158 -16.93 8.96 4.86
C LEU A 158 -16.47 10.02 3.83
N TRP A 159 -16.95 10.00 2.60
CA TRP A 159 -16.53 10.91 1.53
C TRP A 159 -15.04 10.79 1.15
N ILE A 160 -14.40 9.69 1.54
CA ILE A 160 -13.04 9.35 1.12
C ILE A 160 -13.04 8.96 -0.35
N THR A 161 -14.09 8.25 -0.80
CA THR A 161 -14.32 7.89 -2.20
C THR A 161 -15.67 8.43 -2.69
N ASP A 162 -15.84 8.54 -4.00
CA ASP A 162 -17.06 9.08 -4.63
C ASP A 162 -17.74 8.10 -5.61
N LEU A 163 -17.21 6.86 -5.70
CA LEU A 163 -17.83 5.80 -6.49
C LEU A 163 -18.72 4.95 -5.56
N ASP A 164 -19.99 4.78 -5.94
CA ASP A 164 -20.94 3.98 -5.18
C ASP A 164 -20.58 2.48 -5.31
N PRO A 165 -20.13 1.81 -4.23
CA PRO A 165 -19.64 0.43 -4.30
C PRO A 165 -20.77 -0.61 -4.29
N ILE A 166 -22.04 -0.18 -4.19
CA ILE A 166 -23.20 -1.05 -4.22
C ILE A 166 -23.75 -1.20 -5.65
N LYS A 167 -23.45 -0.23 -6.51
CA LYS A 167 -23.80 -0.24 -7.95
C LYS A 167 -22.64 -0.80 -8.75
#